data_f61cbef49d87a16e2e7adbe022eddb45
#
_entry.id   f61cbef49d87a16e2e7adbe022eddb45
#
_cell.length_a   1.000
_cell.length_b   1.000
_cell.length_c   1.000
_cell.angle_alpha   90.00
_cell.angle_beta   90.00
_cell.angle_gamma   90.00
#
_symmetry.space_group_name_H-M   'P 1'
#
loop_
_entity.id
_entity.type
_entity.pdbx_description
1 polymer ?
#
loop_
_entity_poly.entity_id
_entity_poly.type
_entity_poly.pdbx_seq_one_letter_code
_entity_poly.pdbx_strand_id
1 'polypeptide(L)'
;IGELLALTFADVDFENKTISINKNFQIVKNERVITDPKTPKSKRVIAVNDIVLNCIKEMWDTAYKPKKTDAIFYVSKYSLKRQLDTACRRAKVPRIRIHDLRHSHASYLLSNGINIVILSRRLGHEKVQTTLNIYCHICPSSEDRLNDVLNK
;
A
#
# COMPACT_ATOMS: atom_id res chain seq x y z
N ILE A 1 2.08 -6.17 4.51
CA ILE A 1 2.77 -7.28 3.79
C ILE A 1 1.77 -8.36 3.42
N GLY A 2 0.90 -8.81 4.34
CA GLY A 2 -0.05 -9.88 4.06
C GLY A 2 -1.00 -9.58 2.91
N GLU A 3 -1.55 -8.38 2.82
CA GLU A 3 -2.37 -7.94 1.68
C GLU A 3 -1.57 -8.00 0.36
N LEU A 4 -0.33 -7.50 0.35
CA LEU A 4 0.55 -7.54 -0.82
C LEU A 4 0.78 -8.96 -1.33
N LEU A 5 1.13 -9.89 -0.42
CA LEU A 5 1.42 -11.28 -0.77
C LEU A 5 0.16 -12.11 -1.12
N ALA A 6 -1.02 -11.55 -0.87
CA ALA A 6 -2.30 -12.15 -1.24
C ALA A 6 -2.80 -11.69 -2.63
N LEU A 7 -2.19 -10.64 -3.20
CA LEU A 7 -2.62 -10.11 -4.50
C LEU A 7 -2.45 -11.12 -5.63
N THR A 8 -3.46 -11.23 -6.44
CA THR A 8 -3.48 -11.99 -7.68
C THR A 8 -3.69 -11.05 -8.87
N PHE A 9 -3.40 -11.49 -10.07
CA PHE A 9 -3.65 -10.68 -11.27
C PHE A 9 -5.14 -10.37 -11.49
N ALA A 10 -6.06 -11.19 -10.93
CA ALA A 10 -7.50 -10.90 -10.96
C ALA A 10 -7.91 -9.69 -10.11
N ASP A 11 -7.07 -9.26 -9.18
CA ASP A 11 -7.35 -8.10 -8.33
C ASP A 11 -6.98 -6.77 -8.99
N VAL A 12 -6.34 -6.80 -10.17
CA VAL A 12 -5.85 -5.61 -10.89
C VAL A 12 -6.80 -5.26 -12.03
N ASP A 13 -7.32 -4.05 -12.00
CA ASP A 13 -8.09 -3.44 -13.08
C ASP A 13 -7.20 -2.43 -13.81
N PHE A 14 -6.75 -2.82 -15.00
CA PHE A 14 -5.87 -1.99 -15.84
C PHE A 14 -6.61 -0.84 -16.50
N GLU A 15 -7.92 -0.99 -16.78
CA GLU A 15 -8.72 0.06 -17.41
C GLU A 15 -9.02 1.20 -16.44
N ASN A 16 -9.49 0.84 -15.22
CA ASN A 16 -9.81 1.82 -14.18
C ASN A 16 -8.61 2.21 -13.32
N LYS A 17 -7.43 1.64 -13.58
CA LYS A 17 -6.17 1.88 -12.86
C LYS A 17 -6.34 1.65 -11.35
N THR A 18 -6.93 0.52 -10.97
CA THR A 18 -7.18 0.21 -9.56
C THR A 18 -6.72 -1.19 -9.17
N ILE A 19 -6.52 -1.38 -7.88
CA ILE A 19 -6.23 -2.69 -7.26
C ILE A 19 -7.23 -2.93 -6.13
N SER A 20 -7.85 -4.10 -6.13
CA SER A 20 -8.78 -4.57 -5.10
C SER A 20 -8.00 -5.25 -3.98
N ILE A 21 -8.05 -4.69 -2.78
CA ILE A 21 -7.47 -5.27 -1.57
C ILE A 21 -8.59 -5.97 -0.81
N ASN A 22 -8.72 -7.27 -0.96
CA ASN A 22 -9.83 -8.05 -0.42
C ASN A 22 -9.39 -9.33 0.27
N LYS A 23 -8.09 -9.61 0.32
CA LYS A 23 -7.49 -10.83 0.86
C LYS A 23 -6.28 -10.50 1.73
N ASN A 24 -5.93 -11.42 2.62
CA ASN A 24 -4.71 -11.35 3.41
C ASN A 24 -4.01 -12.70 3.41
N PHE A 25 -2.70 -12.70 3.29
CA PHE A 25 -1.86 -13.89 3.33
C PHE A 25 -1.27 -14.08 4.72
N GLN A 26 -1.36 -15.30 5.21
CA GLN A 26 -0.76 -15.73 6.47
C GLN A 26 -0.05 -17.08 6.29
N ILE A 27 0.88 -17.36 7.18
CA ILE A 27 1.45 -18.71 7.34
C ILE A 27 0.88 -19.27 8.64
N VAL A 28 0.15 -20.37 8.54
CA VAL A 28 -0.44 -21.10 9.67
C VAL A 28 0.08 -22.52 9.60
N LYS A 29 0.71 -23.01 10.65
CA LYS A 29 1.31 -24.37 10.71
C LYS A 29 2.19 -24.71 9.48
N ASN A 30 3.02 -23.75 9.05
CA ASN A 30 3.88 -23.84 7.87
C ASN A 30 3.16 -23.90 6.51
N GLU A 31 1.83 -23.74 6.47
CA GLU A 31 1.05 -23.70 5.24
C GLU A 31 0.68 -22.26 4.85
N ARG A 32 0.59 -22.01 3.53
CA ARG A 32 0.14 -20.75 2.97
C ARG A 32 -1.38 -20.69 3.04
N VAL A 33 -1.92 -19.74 3.82
CA VAL A 33 -3.35 -19.57 3.98
C VAL A 33 -3.75 -18.17 3.52
N ILE A 34 -4.72 -18.12 2.62
CA ILE A 34 -5.38 -16.86 2.23
C ILE A 34 -6.64 -16.72 3.09
N THR A 35 -6.74 -15.61 3.77
CA THR A 35 -7.87 -15.30 4.66
C THR A 35 -8.53 -13.99 4.23
N ASP A 36 -9.75 -13.79 4.67
CA ASP A 36 -10.38 -12.48 4.64
C ASP A 36 -9.59 -11.46 5.48
N PRO A 37 -9.63 -10.18 5.13
CA PRO A 37 -9.10 -9.14 5.99
C PRO A 37 -9.79 -9.14 7.36
N LYS A 38 -9.08 -8.66 8.38
CA LYS A 38 -9.56 -8.69 9.78
C LYS A 38 -10.87 -7.93 10.01
N THR A 39 -11.13 -6.91 9.21
CA THR A 39 -12.36 -6.09 9.31
C THR A 39 -12.96 -5.85 7.93
N PRO A 40 -14.29 -5.67 7.83
CA PRO A 40 -14.95 -5.36 6.55
C PRO A 40 -14.37 -4.10 5.88
N LYS A 41 -14.01 -3.07 6.65
CA LYS A 41 -13.41 -1.82 6.14
C LYS A 41 -11.99 -1.98 5.59
N SER A 42 -11.34 -3.11 5.87
CA SER A 42 -10.06 -3.43 5.25
C SER A 42 -10.18 -3.84 3.78
N LYS A 43 -11.39 -4.30 3.35
CA LYS A 43 -11.68 -4.52 1.93
C LYS A 43 -11.86 -3.17 1.27
N ARG A 44 -11.03 -2.88 0.27
CA ARG A 44 -11.01 -1.58 -0.41
C ARG A 44 -10.46 -1.68 -1.81
N VAL A 45 -10.80 -0.72 -2.64
CA VAL A 45 -10.21 -0.51 -3.96
C VAL A 45 -9.31 0.73 -3.88
N ILE A 46 -8.09 0.62 -4.36
CA ILE A 46 -7.12 1.71 -4.35
C ILE A 46 -6.73 2.08 -5.78
N ALA A 47 -6.71 3.36 -6.09
CA ALA A 47 -6.14 3.86 -7.33
C ALA A 47 -4.62 3.70 -7.32
N VAL A 48 -4.05 3.33 -8.46
CA VAL A 48 -2.61 3.18 -8.66
C VAL A 48 -2.17 3.92 -9.91
N ASN A 49 -0.90 4.30 -9.96
CA ASN A 49 -0.33 4.98 -11.12
C ASN A 49 0.14 3.99 -12.20
N ASP A 50 0.44 4.53 -13.38
CA ASP A 50 0.87 3.73 -14.53
C ASP A 50 2.20 3.00 -14.28
N ILE A 51 3.08 3.52 -13.45
CA ILE A 51 4.35 2.87 -13.10
C ILE A 51 4.07 1.52 -12.43
N VAL A 52 3.17 1.48 -11.45
CA VAL A 52 2.79 0.23 -10.76
C VAL A 52 2.11 -0.73 -11.72
N LEU A 53 1.20 -0.25 -12.56
CA LEU A 53 0.50 -1.09 -13.53
C LEU A 53 1.44 -1.68 -14.57
N ASN A 54 2.39 -0.90 -15.09
CA ASN A 54 3.39 -1.38 -16.04
C ASN A 54 4.29 -2.45 -15.43
N CYS A 55 4.75 -2.27 -14.20
CA CYS A 55 5.50 -3.32 -13.50
C CYS A 55 4.69 -4.62 -13.35
N ILE A 56 3.39 -4.53 -13.00
CA ILE A 56 2.53 -5.72 -12.88
C ILE A 56 2.32 -6.37 -14.26
N LYS A 57 2.16 -5.56 -15.30
CA LYS A 57 2.03 -6.06 -16.69
C LYS A 57 3.30 -6.78 -17.15
N GLU A 58 4.48 -6.22 -16.89
CA GLU A 58 5.74 -6.89 -17.19
C GLU A 58 5.87 -8.24 -16.46
N MET A 59 5.42 -8.30 -15.20
CA MET A 59 5.40 -9.57 -14.45
C MET A 59 4.45 -10.58 -15.08
N TRP A 60 3.29 -10.15 -15.60
CA TRP A 60 2.38 -11.01 -16.34
C TRP A 60 3.00 -11.51 -17.64
N ASP A 61 3.59 -10.61 -18.44
CA ASP A 61 4.12 -10.92 -19.77
C ASP A 61 5.35 -11.86 -19.71
N THR A 62 6.11 -11.80 -18.61
CA THR A 62 7.30 -12.64 -18.38
C THR A 62 6.99 -13.99 -17.71
N ALA A 63 5.80 -14.16 -17.15
CA ALA A 63 5.40 -15.38 -16.48
C ALA A 63 5.07 -16.51 -17.48
N TYR A 64 5.37 -17.75 -17.10
CA TYR A 64 5.03 -18.90 -17.94
C TYR A 64 3.55 -19.26 -17.80
N LYS A 65 2.76 -19.05 -18.87
CA LYS A 65 1.30 -19.33 -18.93
C LYS A 65 0.52 -18.81 -17.70
N PRO A 66 0.61 -17.51 -17.40
CA PRO A 66 0.01 -16.95 -16.21
C PRO A 66 -1.52 -17.06 -16.23
N LYS A 67 -2.10 -17.32 -15.08
CA LYS A 67 -3.55 -17.31 -14.84
C LYS A 67 -3.91 -16.07 -14.02
N LYS A 68 -5.12 -15.55 -14.21
CA LYS A 68 -5.62 -14.44 -13.39
C LYS A 68 -5.63 -14.74 -11.89
N THR A 69 -5.75 -16.01 -11.52
CA THR A 69 -5.73 -16.48 -10.12
C THR A 69 -4.34 -16.60 -9.52
N ASP A 70 -3.28 -16.49 -10.33
CA ASP A 70 -1.92 -16.63 -9.84
C ASP A 70 -1.51 -15.41 -9.00
N ALA A 71 -0.72 -15.66 -7.96
CA ALA A 71 -0.21 -14.60 -7.12
C ALA A 71 0.79 -13.72 -7.90
N ILE A 72 0.66 -12.39 -7.78
CA ILE A 72 1.61 -11.44 -8.37
C ILE A 72 2.98 -11.58 -7.70
N PHE A 73 3.00 -11.74 -6.38
CA PHE A 73 4.24 -11.80 -5.59
C PHE A 73 4.45 -13.19 -4.98
N TYR A 74 5.26 -14.00 -5.62
CA TYR A 74 5.59 -15.35 -5.15
C TYR A 74 6.88 -15.35 -4.32
N VAL A 75 6.92 -14.49 -3.29
CA VAL A 75 8.09 -14.29 -2.45
C VAL A 75 7.76 -14.44 -0.96
N SER A 76 8.76 -14.77 -0.14
CA SER A 76 8.60 -14.81 1.30
C SER A 76 8.76 -13.42 1.93
N LYS A 77 8.16 -13.22 3.12
CA LYS A 77 8.37 -11.99 3.92
C LYS A 77 9.85 -11.75 4.20
N TYR A 78 10.61 -12.82 4.41
CA TYR A 78 12.05 -12.75 4.65
C TYR A 78 12.80 -12.25 3.41
N SER A 79 12.46 -12.77 2.22
CA SER A 79 13.06 -12.33 0.96
C SER A 79 12.81 -10.85 0.69
N LEU A 80 11.56 -10.37 0.88
CA LEU A 80 11.22 -8.96 0.74
C LEU A 80 12.06 -8.07 1.68
N LYS A 81 12.17 -8.47 2.95
CA LYS A 81 13.00 -7.75 3.92
C LYS A 81 14.45 -7.68 3.46
N ARG A 82 15.04 -8.80 3.04
CA ARG A 82 16.43 -8.86 2.58
C ARG A 82 16.65 -8.00 1.33
N GLN A 83 15.71 -7.98 0.40
CA GLN A 83 15.78 -7.14 -0.80
C GLN A 83 15.72 -5.65 -0.44
N LEU A 84 14.83 -5.24 0.47
CA LEU A 84 14.76 -3.86 0.95
C LEU A 84 16.05 -3.45 1.68
N ASP A 85 16.57 -4.29 2.57
CA ASP A 85 17.84 -4.04 3.26
C ASP A 85 19.01 -3.87 2.26
N THR A 86 19.00 -4.66 1.18
CA THR A 86 20.02 -4.56 0.12
C THR A 86 19.85 -3.28 -0.71
N ALA A 87 18.60 -2.90 -1.04
CA ALA A 87 18.31 -1.67 -1.75
C ALA A 87 18.73 -0.43 -0.94
N CYS A 88 18.40 -0.37 0.35
CA CYS A 88 18.84 0.72 1.23
C CYS A 88 20.36 0.84 1.26
N ARG A 89 21.08 -0.28 1.37
CA ARG A 89 22.53 -0.30 1.38
C ARG A 89 23.14 0.22 0.07
N ARG A 90 22.60 -0.21 -1.07
CA ARG A 90 23.04 0.25 -2.41
C ARG A 90 22.78 1.72 -2.63
N ALA A 91 21.62 2.21 -2.18
CA ALA A 91 21.25 3.62 -2.28
C ALA A 91 21.94 4.51 -1.22
N LYS A 92 22.70 3.92 -0.28
CA LYS A 92 23.35 4.64 0.84
C LYS A 92 22.38 5.45 1.69
N VAL A 93 21.15 4.92 1.87
CA VAL A 93 20.11 5.52 2.73
C VAL A 93 19.95 4.69 4.01
N PRO A 94 19.43 5.28 5.10
CA PRO A 94 19.13 4.55 6.32
C PRO A 94 18.25 3.35 6.08
N ARG A 95 18.51 2.27 6.82
CA ARG A 95 17.70 1.05 6.78
C ARG A 95 16.31 1.33 7.35
N ILE A 96 15.29 0.93 6.61
CA ILE A 96 13.88 1.04 7.01
C ILE A 96 13.21 -0.35 7.04
N ARG A 97 12.13 -0.47 7.79
CA ARG A 97 11.27 -1.67 7.77
C ARG A 97 10.30 -1.59 6.59
N ILE A 98 9.81 -2.72 6.10
CA ILE A 98 8.80 -2.75 5.03
C ILE A 98 7.54 -1.96 5.43
N HIS A 99 7.18 -1.94 6.73
CA HIS A 99 6.02 -1.17 7.20
C HIS A 99 6.24 0.34 7.11
N ASP A 100 7.49 0.79 7.19
CA ASP A 100 7.84 2.21 7.10
C ASP A 100 7.58 2.78 5.69
N LEU A 101 7.56 1.93 4.64
CA LEU A 101 7.09 2.32 3.31
C LEU A 101 5.63 2.82 3.32
N ARG A 102 4.79 2.20 4.16
CA ARG A 102 3.41 2.66 4.36
C ARG A 102 3.37 4.01 5.06
N HIS A 103 4.23 4.24 6.05
CA HIS A 103 4.35 5.53 6.72
C HIS A 103 4.85 6.61 5.74
N SER A 104 5.87 6.32 4.96
CA SER A 104 6.40 7.23 3.94
C SER A 104 5.32 7.61 2.92
N HIS A 105 4.55 6.64 2.43
CA HIS A 105 3.43 6.89 1.52
C HIS A 105 2.36 7.79 2.14
N ALA A 106 1.99 7.53 3.39
CA ALA A 106 1.00 8.33 4.10
C ALA A 106 1.49 9.77 4.32
N SER A 107 2.72 9.94 4.77
CA SER A 107 3.36 11.25 4.97
C SER A 107 3.43 12.04 3.66
N TYR A 108 3.85 11.39 2.57
CA TYR A 108 3.90 12.00 1.25
C TYR A 108 2.54 12.50 0.78
N LEU A 109 1.48 11.70 0.94
CA LEU A 109 0.13 12.12 0.54
C LEU A 109 -0.39 13.29 1.38
N LEU A 110 -0.13 13.29 2.69
CA LEU A 110 -0.54 14.38 3.58
C LEU A 110 0.22 15.67 3.28
N SER A 111 1.54 15.61 3.03
CA SER A 111 2.33 16.79 2.65
C SER A 111 1.87 17.40 1.32
N ASN A 112 1.26 16.59 0.44
CA ASN A 112 0.63 17.05 -0.80
C ASN A 112 -0.85 17.44 -0.62
N GLY A 113 -1.33 17.60 0.61
CA GLY A 113 -2.65 18.13 0.91
C GLY A 113 -3.81 17.16 0.76
N ILE A 114 -3.55 15.85 0.65
CA ILE A 114 -4.61 14.84 0.63
C ILE A 114 -5.32 14.81 1.98
N ASN A 115 -6.65 14.84 1.93
CA ASN A 115 -7.50 14.80 3.13
C ASN A 115 -7.26 13.52 3.94
N ILE A 116 -7.13 13.65 5.26
CA ILE A 116 -6.82 12.55 6.17
C ILE A 116 -7.88 11.45 6.17
N VAL A 117 -9.15 11.78 5.88
CA VAL A 117 -10.23 10.79 5.76
C VAL A 117 -10.03 9.92 4.52
N ILE A 118 -9.64 10.53 3.39
CA ILE A 118 -9.32 9.83 2.14
C ILE A 118 -8.10 8.93 2.38
N LEU A 119 -7.07 9.45 3.03
CA LEU A 119 -5.88 8.68 3.39
C LEU A 119 -6.24 7.48 4.28
N SER A 120 -7.05 7.69 5.32
CA SER A 120 -7.48 6.63 6.24
C SER A 120 -8.18 5.48 5.51
N ARG A 121 -9.08 5.80 4.58
CA ARG A 121 -9.76 4.82 3.72
C ARG A 121 -8.77 4.07 2.81
N ARG A 122 -7.85 4.80 2.18
CA ARG A 122 -6.79 4.20 1.34
C ARG A 122 -5.90 3.24 2.13
N LEU A 123 -5.56 3.59 3.36
CA LEU A 123 -4.79 2.73 4.26
C LEU A 123 -5.60 1.56 4.83
N GLY A 124 -6.93 1.58 4.76
CA GLY A 124 -7.81 0.55 5.33
C GLY A 124 -7.87 0.60 6.85
N HIS A 125 -7.70 1.77 7.46
CA HIS A 125 -7.91 1.93 8.89
C HIS A 125 -9.40 1.95 9.21
N GLU A 126 -9.79 1.19 10.22
CA GLU A 126 -11.19 1.11 10.64
C GLU A 126 -11.72 2.44 11.18
N LYS A 127 -10.86 3.16 11.92
CA LYS A 127 -11.16 4.47 12.51
C LYS A 127 -10.19 5.52 11.96
N VAL A 128 -10.72 6.67 11.54
CA VAL A 128 -9.92 7.80 11.09
C VAL A 128 -8.98 8.29 12.20
N GLN A 129 -9.41 8.16 13.46
CA GLN A 129 -8.61 8.52 14.64
C GLN A 129 -7.23 7.81 14.65
N THR A 130 -7.15 6.57 14.16
CA THR A 130 -5.87 5.85 14.05
C THR A 130 -4.90 6.60 13.11
N THR A 131 -5.41 7.14 12.00
CA THR A 131 -4.59 7.92 11.06
C THR A 131 -4.21 9.28 11.68
N LEU A 132 -5.15 9.95 12.33
CA LEU A 132 -4.91 11.20 13.03
C LEU A 132 -3.81 11.06 14.09
N ASN A 133 -3.92 10.08 14.98
CA ASN A 133 -2.94 9.88 16.06
C ASN A 133 -1.52 9.62 15.55
N ILE A 134 -1.38 9.01 14.37
CA ILE A 134 -0.07 8.68 13.80
C ILE A 134 0.51 9.88 13.02
N TYR A 135 -0.32 10.65 12.32
CA TYR A 135 0.15 11.60 11.31
C TYR A 135 -0.27 13.05 11.54
N CYS A 136 -0.95 13.37 12.66
CA CYS A 136 -1.41 14.74 12.92
C CYS A 136 -0.29 15.78 12.91
N HIS A 137 0.92 15.39 13.33
CA HIS A 137 2.09 16.26 13.37
C HIS A 137 2.66 16.61 11.97
N ILE A 138 2.22 15.91 10.92
CA ILE A 138 2.64 16.14 9.53
C ILE A 138 1.60 16.98 8.78
N CYS A 139 0.38 17.10 9.31
CA CYS A 139 -0.63 17.97 8.71
C CYS A 139 -0.11 19.41 8.75
N PRO A 140 -0.01 20.12 7.60
CA PRO A 140 0.33 21.54 7.61
C PRO A 140 -0.59 22.25 8.58
N SER A 141 -0.05 23.19 9.36
CA SER A 141 -0.86 23.97 10.30
C SER A 141 -2.04 24.56 9.52
N SER A 142 -3.23 24.26 9.99
CA SER A 142 -4.47 24.73 9.36
C SER A 142 -4.59 26.26 9.38
N GLU A 143 -3.79 26.93 10.20
CA GLU A 143 -3.78 28.39 10.35
C GLU A 143 -3.30 29.13 9.12
N ASP A 144 -2.20 28.68 8.48
CA ASP A 144 -1.70 29.33 7.25
C ASP A 144 -2.71 29.21 6.10
N ARG A 145 -3.31 28.01 5.94
CA ARG A 145 -4.37 27.80 4.93
C ARG A 145 -5.67 28.51 5.28
N LEU A 146 -6.02 28.61 6.58
CA LEU A 146 -7.19 29.33 7.01
C LEU A 146 -7.06 30.82 6.67
N ASN A 147 -5.91 31.42 6.94
CA ASN A 147 -5.62 32.81 6.59
C ASN A 147 -5.68 33.06 5.07
N ASP A 148 -5.16 32.14 4.26
CA ASP A 148 -5.25 32.22 2.80
C ASP A 148 -6.69 32.15 2.27
N VAL A 149 -7.57 31.39 2.94
CA VAL A 149 -8.99 31.26 2.56
C VAL A 149 -9.81 32.45 3.07
N LEU A 150 -9.52 32.93 4.28
CA LEU A 150 -10.26 34.07 4.87
C LEU A 150 -9.91 35.41 4.20
N ASN A 151 -8.76 35.52 3.55
CA ASN A 151 -8.30 36.73 2.87
C ASN A 151 -8.58 36.73 1.35
N LYS A 152 -9.35 35.77 0.83
CA LYS A 152 -9.89 35.71 -0.54
C LYS A 152 -11.29 36.27 -0.60
#